data_0e811ed7c29c27e779e0fd38e048de6f
#
_entry.id   0e811ed7c29c27e779e0fd38e048de6f
#
_cell.length_a   1.000
_cell.length_b   1.000
_cell.length_c   1.000
_cell.angle_alpha   90.00
_cell.angle_beta   90.00
_cell.angle_gamma   90.00
#
_symmetry.space_group_name_H-M   'P 1'
#
loop_
_entity.id
_entity.type
_entity.pdbx_description
1 polymer ?
#
loop_
_entity_poly.entity_id
_entity_poly.type
_entity_poly.pdbx_seq_one_letter_code
_entity_poly.pdbx_strand_id
1 'polypeptide(L)'
;MRLDSLIGKFVVSLAVVAIACSPPRSQAPGSVDTQIITEEEIDASRAATAYEAVQKLRANFLSYRGETSLNRNQSQPFPTVYVDGMEFGQIASLRTIPASQVSTIRLYRSWEATTKFGTGKMGGVIAVTTRH
;
A
#
# COMPACT_ATOMS: atom_id res chain seq x y z
N MET A 1 17.92 -67.72 48.06
CA MET A 1 17.82 -66.74 49.11
C MET A 1 18.09 -65.42 48.52
N ARG A 2 17.02 -64.72 48.37
CA ARG A 2 16.90 -63.26 48.51
C ARG A 2 17.71 -62.51 47.52
N LEU A 3 17.09 -61.75 46.81
CA LEU A 3 16.00 -60.88 46.94
C LEU A 3 16.18 -59.66 46.27
N ASP A 4 15.24 -59.37 45.70
CA ASP A 4 14.56 -58.07 45.82
C ASP A 4 15.36 -56.92 45.28
N SER A 5 15.18 -56.73 44.10
CA SER A 5 14.00 -56.06 43.64
C SER A 5 13.69 -54.86 44.50
N LEU A 6 13.95 -53.83 44.07
CA LEU A 6 12.98 -52.78 44.19
C LEU A 6 13.36 -51.66 43.24
N ILE A 7 13.04 -51.98 42.10
CA ILE A 7 13.05 -50.98 41.02
C ILE A 7 11.83 -50.08 41.21
N GLY A 8 12.08 -49.05 41.94
CA GLY A 8 11.19 -47.91 41.93
C GLY A 8 11.23 -47.30 40.60
N LYS A 9 10.30 -47.67 39.76
CA LYS A 9 10.06 -47.03 38.48
C LYS A 9 9.45 -45.69 38.73
N PHE A 10 10.27 -44.70 38.86
CA PHE A 10 9.83 -43.33 38.66
C PHE A 10 9.89 -43.05 37.20
N VAL A 11 8.79 -43.33 36.54
CA VAL A 11 8.49 -42.75 35.27
C VAL A 11 8.06 -41.32 35.57
N VAL A 12 9.02 -40.42 35.61
CA VAL A 12 8.75 -39.00 35.57
C VAL A 12 8.38 -38.69 34.15
N SER A 13 7.08 -38.69 33.92
CA SER A 13 6.50 -38.17 32.69
C SER A 13 6.73 -36.67 32.70
N LEU A 14 7.82 -36.25 32.08
CA LEU A 14 8.10 -34.84 31.82
C LEU A 14 7.19 -34.37 30.68
N ALA A 15 6.00 -33.90 31.05
CA ALA A 15 5.13 -33.22 30.15
C ALA A 15 5.80 -31.89 29.79
N VAL A 16 6.52 -31.85 28.68
CA VAL A 16 7.01 -30.62 28.07
C VAL A 16 5.82 -29.93 27.50
N VAL A 17 5.23 -29.02 28.26
CA VAL A 17 4.29 -28.04 27.75
C VAL A 17 5.10 -27.06 26.91
N ALA A 18 5.17 -27.33 25.63
CA ALA A 18 5.66 -26.37 24.67
C ALA A 18 4.66 -25.20 24.62
N ILE A 19 4.90 -24.20 25.46
CA ILE A 19 4.25 -22.89 25.30
C ILE A 19 4.80 -22.34 23.99
N ALA A 20 4.04 -22.53 22.94
CA ALA A 20 4.26 -21.85 21.68
C ALA A 20 4.00 -20.36 21.92
N CYS A 21 4.99 -19.65 22.46
CA CYS A 21 5.05 -18.21 22.33
C CYS A 21 5.21 -17.92 20.84
N SER A 22 4.08 -17.73 20.15
CA SER A 22 4.11 -17.05 18.88
C SER A 22 4.68 -15.67 19.17
N PRO A 23 5.84 -15.31 18.63
CA PRO A 23 6.33 -13.96 18.78
C PRO A 23 5.25 -13.04 18.22
N PRO A 24 4.96 -11.91 18.89
CA PRO A 24 4.13 -10.90 18.27
C PRO A 24 4.76 -10.63 16.91
N ARG A 25 3.96 -10.74 15.87
CA ARG A 25 4.39 -10.44 14.52
C ARG A 25 4.81 -8.98 14.56
N SER A 26 6.08 -8.76 14.81
CA SER A 26 6.71 -7.46 14.66
C SER A 26 6.35 -7.04 13.26
N GLN A 27 5.44 -6.08 13.15
CA GLN A 27 5.30 -5.36 11.90
C GLN A 27 6.70 -4.89 11.61
N ALA A 28 7.31 -5.48 10.59
CA ALA A 28 8.61 -5.04 10.14
C ALA A 28 8.51 -3.53 9.95
N PRO A 29 9.41 -2.72 10.52
CA PRO A 29 9.46 -1.30 10.24
C PRO A 29 9.69 -1.18 8.74
N GLY A 30 8.64 -0.84 8.00
CA GLY A 30 8.70 -0.74 6.55
C GLY A 30 7.80 -1.69 5.77
N SER A 31 6.60 -2.03 6.24
CA SER A 31 5.54 -2.34 5.30
C SER A 31 5.23 -1.03 4.57
N VAL A 32 6.01 -0.78 3.52
CA VAL A 32 5.78 0.33 2.61
C VAL A 32 4.36 0.16 2.11
N ASP A 33 3.46 1.05 2.54
CA ASP A 33 2.10 1.04 2.04
C ASP A 33 2.19 1.30 0.53
N THR A 34 1.93 0.26 -0.25
CA THR A 34 2.06 0.34 -1.71
C THR A 34 1.15 1.38 -2.34
N GLN A 35 0.23 1.93 -1.57
CA GLN A 35 -0.70 2.97 -2.01
C GLN A 35 -0.27 4.39 -1.61
N ILE A 36 0.73 4.52 -0.74
CA ILE A 36 1.25 5.81 -0.31
C ILE A 36 2.71 5.94 -0.77
N ILE A 37 3.03 7.08 -1.33
CA ILE A 37 4.40 7.52 -1.61
C ILE A 37 4.67 8.66 -0.65
N THR A 38 5.63 8.47 0.23
CA THR A 38 6.00 9.47 1.24
C THR A 38 6.96 10.51 0.67
N GLU A 39 7.13 11.60 1.42
CA GLU A 39 8.07 12.65 1.07
C GLU A 39 9.50 12.12 0.92
N GLU A 40 9.91 11.23 1.83
CA GLU A 40 11.23 10.63 1.81
C GLU A 40 11.44 9.76 0.57
N GLU A 41 10.42 9.00 0.15
CA GLU A 41 10.48 8.20 -1.08
C GLU A 41 10.57 9.10 -2.32
N ILE A 42 9.83 10.22 -2.33
CA ILE A 42 9.86 11.20 -3.42
C ILE A 42 11.25 11.81 -3.53
N ASP A 43 11.81 12.29 -2.43
CA ASP A 43 13.14 12.90 -2.40
C ASP A 43 14.25 11.89 -2.76
N ALA A 44 14.16 10.67 -2.27
CA ALA A 44 15.07 9.59 -2.61
C ALA A 44 15.03 9.21 -4.10
N SER A 45 13.85 9.31 -4.73
CA SER A 45 13.66 9.00 -6.15
C SER A 45 14.32 10.01 -7.09
N ARG A 46 14.67 11.21 -6.57
CA ARG A 46 15.18 12.35 -7.35
C ARG A 46 14.29 12.66 -8.56
N ALA A 47 12.99 12.56 -8.38
CA ALA A 47 12.03 12.91 -9.42
C ALA A 47 11.91 14.42 -9.54
N ALA A 48 11.83 14.94 -10.77
CA ALA A 48 11.62 16.35 -11.00
C ALA A 48 10.13 16.73 -10.85
N THR A 49 9.23 15.81 -11.17
CA THR A 49 7.78 16.04 -11.13
C THR A 49 7.06 14.93 -10.39
N ALA A 50 5.82 15.21 -9.95
CA ALA A 50 4.96 14.22 -9.35
C ALA A 50 4.70 13.02 -10.29
N TYR A 51 4.59 13.28 -11.61
CA TYR A 51 4.47 12.22 -12.61
C TYR A 51 5.66 11.26 -12.57
N GLU A 52 6.86 11.81 -12.56
CA GLU A 52 8.10 11.01 -12.54
C GLU A 52 8.25 10.23 -11.23
N ALA A 53 7.85 10.82 -10.11
CA ALA A 53 7.83 10.12 -8.82
C ALA A 53 6.91 8.89 -8.87
N VAL A 54 5.67 9.04 -9.34
CA VAL A 54 4.75 7.91 -9.49
C VAL A 54 5.30 6.90 -10.50
N GLN A 55 5.89 7.35 -11.60
CA GLN A 55 6.45 6.48 -12.63
C GLN A 55 7.62 5.63 -12.10
N LYS A 56 8.50 6.20 -11.30
CA LYS A 56 9.65 5.49 -10.72
C LYS A 56 9.24 4.54 -9.59
N LEU A 57 8.32 4.97 -8.73
CA LEU A 57 7.99 4.26 -7.50
C LEU A 57 6.78 3.33 -7.64
N ARG A 58 5.80 3.72 -8.46
CA ARG A 58 4.51 3.00 -8.59
C ARG A 58 3.96 3.08 -10.02
N ALA A 59 4.76 2.73 -11.01
CA ALA A 59 4.42 2.83 -12.44
C ALA A 59 3.07 2.20 -12.82
N ASN A 60 2.66 1.15 -12.11
CA ASN A 60 1.40 0.46 -12.33
C ASN A 60 0.16 1.36 -12.13
N PHE A 61 0.28 2.49 -11.42
CA PHE A 61 -0.83 3.43 -11.26
C PHE A 61 -1.01 4.37 -12.45
N LEU A 62 -0.02 4.50 -13.30
CA LEU A 62 -0.10 5.28 -14.54
C LEU A 62 -0.67 4.46 -15.71
N SER A 63 -0.82 3.16 -15.54
CA SER A 63 -1.24 2.26 -16.60
C SER A 63 -2.76 2.32 -16.82
N TYR A 64 -3.15 2.12 -18.07
CA TYR A 64 -4.54 1.86 -18.44
C TYR A 64 -5.08 0.63 -17.71
N ARG A 65 -6.21 0.75 -17.03
CA ARG A 65 -6.81 -0.33 -16.23
C ARG A 65 -7.97 -1.05 -16.90
N GLY A 66 -8.08 -0.94 -18.22
CA GLY A 66 -9.09 -1.64 -18.98
C GLY A 66 -10.52 -1.11 -18.79
N GLU A 67 -11.34 -1.29 -19.78
CA GLU A 67 -12.78 -1.04 -19.69
C GLU A 67 -13.43 -2.25 -19.03
N THR A 68 -13.71 -2.15 -17.74
CA THR A 68 -14.51 -3.14 -17.00
C THR A 68 -16.01 -2.81 -17.06
N SER A 69 -16.37 -1.69 -17.68
CA SER A 69 -17.76 -1.25 -17.81
C SER A 69 -18.26 -1.44 -19.25
N LEU A 70 -19.44 -2.04 -19.38
CA LEU A 70 -20.16 -2.14 -20.65
C LEU A 70 -20.61 -0.76 -21.18
N ASN A 71 -20.54 0.27 -20.35
CA ASN A 71 -20.88 1.66 -20.69
C ASN A 71 -19.62 2.47 -21.00
N ARG A 72 -19.18 2.42 -22.25
CA ARG A 72 -17.98 3.13 -22.76
C ARG A 72 -17.98 4.64 -22.53
N ASN A 73 -19.13 5.25 -22.31
CA ASN A 73 -19.28 6.72 -22.29
C ASN A 73 -19.10 7.35 -20.89
N GLN A 74 -18.96 6.57 -19.82
CA GLN A 74 -18.94 7.13 -18.46
C GLN A 74 -17.72 6.73 -17.61
N SER A 75 -16.86 5.85 -18.09
CA SER A 75 -15.70 5.42 -17.33
C SER A 75 -14.42 5.97 -17.93
N GLN A 76 -13.75 6.83 -17.18
CA GLN A 76 -12.38 7.20 -17.51
C GLN A 76 -11.46 6.01 -17.14
N PRO A 77 -10.78 5.40 -18.11
CA PRO A 77 -9.94 4.24 -17.88
C PRO A 77 -8.61 4.60 -17.20
N PHE A 78 -8.29 5.88 -17.13
CA PHE A 78 -7.10 6.40 -16.49
C PHE A 78 -7.43 7.04 -15.15
N PRO A 79 -6.50 7.02 -14.19
CA PRO A 79 -6.69 7.71 -12.92
C PRO A 79 -6.93 9.20 -13.09
N THR A 80 -7.81 9.75 -12.24
CA THR A 80 -8.01 11.19 -12.09
C THR A 80 -7.04 11.72 -11.03
N VAL A 81 -6.50 12.89 -11.27
CA VAL A 81 -5.58 13.56 -10.33
C VAL A 81 -6.35 14.55 -9.47
N TYR A 82 -6.10 14.47 -8.16
CA TYR A 82 -6.56 15.43 -7.16
C TYR A 82 -5.35 16.09 -6.51
N VAL A 83 -5.43 17.38 -6.28
CA VAL A 83 -4.42 18.15 -5.53
C VAL A 83 -5.13 18.82 -4.36
N ASP A 84 -4.66 18.57 -3.15
CA ASP A 84 -5.22 19.08 -1.90
C ASP A 84 -6.75 18.92 -1.80
N GLY A 85 -7.26 17.80 -2.29
CA GLY A 85 -8.67 17.45 -2.26
C GLY A 85 -9.52 17.98 -3.41
N MET A 86 -8.96 18.80 -4.31
CA MET A 86 -9.64 19.32 -5.49
C MET A 86 -9.26 18.54 -6.75
N GLU A 87 -10.22 18.28 -7.61
CA GLU A 87 -9.95 17.64 -8.90
C GLU A 87 -9.10 18.56 -9.77
N PHE A 88 -7.94 18.08 -10.15
CA PHE A 88 -6.95 18.85 -10.91
C PHE A 88 -6.91 18.45 -12.37
N GLY A 89 -7.30 17.22 -12.71
CA GLY A 89 -7.38 16.75 -14.08
C GLY A 89 -6.93 15.32 -14.29
N GLN A 90 -6.32 15.06 -15.43
CA GLN A 90 -5.85 13.74 -15.83
C GLN A 90 -4.37 13.51 -15.43
N ILE A 91 -3.87 12.28 -15.62
CA ILE A 91 -2.48 11.90 -15.32
C ILE A 91 -1.45 12.90 -15.87
N ALA A 92 -1.70 13.46 -17.05
CA ALA A 92 -0.77 14.41 -17.67
C ALA A 92 -0.50 15.65 -16.80
N SER A 93 -1.49 16.07 -15.98
CA SER A 93 -1.35 17.22 -15.09
C SER A 93 -0.33 17.00 -13.96
N LEU A 94 0.00 15.75 -13.62
CA LEU A 94 1.08 15.46 -12.66
C LEU A 94 2.46 15.96 -13.13
N ARG A 95 2.63 16.20 -14.43
CA ARG A 95 3.89 16.74 -14.99
C ARG A 95 4.09 18.21 -14.68
N THR A 96 3.01 18.92 -14.35
CA THR A 96 3.08 20.35 -14.01
C THR A 96 3.35 20.58 -12.52
N ILE A 97 3.30 19.52 -11.71
CA ILE A 97 3.51 19.60 -10.27
C ILE A 97 4.96 19.22 -9.96
N PRO A 98 5.80 20.17 -9.49
CA PRO A 98 7.17 19.86 -9.09
C PRO A 98 7.19 18.89 -7.90
N ALA A 99 8.04 17.86 -7.96
CA ALA A 99 8.16 16.90 -6.88
C ALA A 99 8.56 17.55 -5.55
N SER A 100 9.33 18.62 -5.60
CA SER A 100 9.75 19.38 -4.41
C SER A 100 8.61 20.06 -3.65
N GLN A 101 7.46 20.24 -4.29
CA GLN A 101 6.26 20.80 -3.65
C GLN A 101 5.32 19.73 -3.11
N VAL A 102 5.64 18.46 -3.31
CA VAL A 102 4.78 17.35 -2.93
C VAL A 102 5.22 16.79 -1.58
N SER A 103 4.29 16.72 -0.64
CA SER A 103 4.46 16.07 0.66
C SER A 103 4.11 14.58 0.56
N THR A 104 3.00 14.25 -0.07
CA THR A 104 2.53 12.87 -0.13
C THR A 104 1.74 12.63 -1.40
N ILE A 105 1.88 11.45 -1.99
CA ILE A 105 1.03 10.98 -3.09
C ILE A 105 0.32 9.73 -2.62
N ARG A 106 -1.01 9.76 -2.59
CA ARG A 106 -1.83 8.60 -2.26
C ARG A 106 -2.57 8.09 -3.48
N LEU A 107 -2.49 6.78 -3.68
CA LEU A 107 -3.02 6.10 -4.84
C LEU A 107 -4.27 5.32 -4.43
N TYR A 108 -5.43 5.74 -4.90
CA TYR A 108 -6.71 5.08 -4.65
C TYR A 108 -7.05 4.16 -5.82
N ARG A 109 -7.36 2.91 -5.49
CA ARG A 109 -7.87 1.97 -6.48
C ARG A 109 -9.31 2.33 -6.85
N SER A 110 -9.80 1.80 -7.96
CA SER A 110 -11.13 2.14 -8.50
C SER A 110 -12.26 2.10 -7.47
N TRP A 111 -12.32 1.05 -6.66
CA TRP A 111 -13.37 0.90 -5.65
C TRP A 111 -13.24 1.91 -4.50
N GLU A 112 -12.00 2.18 -4.03
CA GLU A 112 -11.73 3.19 -3.01
C GLU A 112 -12.02 4.60 -3.53
N ALA A 113 -11.60 4.85 -4.78
CA ALA A 113 -11.82 6.11 -5.45
C ALA A 113 -13.31 6.40 -5.61
N THR A 114 -14.09 5.41 -6.03
CA THR A 114 -15.54 5.55 -6.19
C THR A 114 -16.23 5.82 -4.84
N THR A 115 -15.79 5.16 -3.77
CA THR A 115 -16.34 5.38 -2.43
C THR A 115 -16.02 6.77 -1.89
N LYS A 116 -14.82 7.29 -2.14
CA LYS A 116 -14.35 8.54 -1.56
C LYS A 116 -14.65 9.77 -2.42
N PHE A 117 -14.53 9.64 -3.74
CA PHE A 117 -14.62 10.75 -4.69
C PHE A 117 -15.86 10.68 -5.60
N GLY A 118 -16.71 9.68 -5.40
CA GLY A 118 -17.94 9.49 -6.17
C GLY A 118 -17.78 8.63 -7.41
N THR A 119 -18.88 8.45 -8.12
CA THR A 119 -18.97 7.63 -9.33
C THR A 119 -18.12 8.20 -10.48
N GLY A 120 -17.74 7.33 -11.44
CA GLY A 120 -16.96 7.76 -12.61
C GLY A 120 -15.44 7.68 -12.43
N LYS A 121 -14.95 7.25 -11.27
CA LYS A 121 -13.50 7.13 -10.97
C LYS A 121 -12.99 5.68 -11.14
N MET A 122 -13.45 5.02 -12.19
CA MET A 122 -13.11 3.61 -12.47
C MET A 122 -11.61 3.38 -12.74
N GLY A 123 -10.91 4.39 -13.23
CA GLY A 123 -9.45 4.35 -13.39
C GLY A 123 -8.68 4.50 -12.08
N GLY A 124 -9.36 4.83 -10.99
CA GLY A 124 -8.74 5.18 -9.71
C GLY A 124 -8.49 6.69 -9.57
N VAL A 125 -7.85 7.06 -8.47
CA VAL A 125 -7.48 8.44 -8.16
C VAL A 125 -6.04 8.51 -7.67
N ILE A 126 -5.31 9.50 -8.12
CA ILE A 126 -4.01 9.89 -7.60
C ILE A 126 -4.20 11.20 -6.84
N ALA A 127 -4.17 11.13 -5.52
CA ALA A 127 -4.29 12.31 -4.66
C ALA A 127 -2.90 12.79 -4.25
N VAL A 128 -2.59 14.02 -4.60
CA VAL A 128 -1.35 14.72 -4.27
C VAL A 128 -1.65 15.70 -3.14
N THR A 129 -0.84 15.66 -2.10
CA THR A 129 -0.84 16.66 -1.02
C THR A 129 0.40 17.50 -1.15
N THR A 130 0.23 18.82 -1.18
CA THR A 130 1.36 19.76 -1.28
C THR A 130 1.98 20.05 0.07
N ARG A 131 3.24 20.50 0.05
CA ARG A 131 3.94 21.00 1.24
C ARG A 131 3.46 22.43 1.54
N HIS A 132 3.17 22.70 2.77
CA HIS A 132 2.81 24.05 3.28
C HIS A 132 3.92 24.59 4.15
#